data_519ee0be13c2413956fbff866c3cefbf
#
_entry.id   519ee0be13c2413956fbff866c3cefbf
#
_cell.length_a   1.000
_cell.length_b   1.000
_cell.length_c   1.000
_cell.angle_alpha   90.00
_cell.angle_beta   90.00
_cell.angle_gamma   90.00
#
_symmetry.space_group_name_H-M   'P 1'
#
loop_
_entity.id
_entity.type
_entity.pdbx_description
1 polymer ?
#
loop_
_entity_poly.entity_id
_entity_poly.type
_entity_poly.pdbx_seq_one_letter_code
_entity_poly.pdbx_strand_id
1 'polypeptide(L)'
;METSVVVTLEAAFAGFTFLPWIAWAHNSLNPTLILHAERVEYRVLQTRTRPYADVALVDYRKTHGTENIVLAFHGSKTTFIANTGLLRRTREAIHLLHQRGCPLSDRARALISAGRGDTHAPSR
;
A
#
# COMPACT_ATOMS: atom_id res chain seq x y z
N MET A 1 -10.74 -0.62 -21.74
CA MET A 1 -9.28 -0.73 -21.61
C MET A 1 -8.89 -0.69 -20.15
N GLU A 2 -8.07 -1.63 -19.75
CA GLU A 2 -7.65 -1.70 -18.38
C GLU A 2 -6.53 -0.68 -18.11
N THR A 3 -6.64 0.02 -16.99
CA THR A 3 -5.62 0.96 -16.57
C THR A 3 -4.84 0.36 -15.41
N SER A 4 -3.54 0.29 -15.55
CA SER A 4 -2.65 -0.24 -14.53
C SER A 4 -1.69 0.85 -14.08
N VAL A 5 -1.52 0.96 -12.76
CA VAL A 5 -0.58 1.92 -12.18
C VAL A 5 0.48 1.14 -11.44
N VAL A 6 1.72 1.31 -11.87
CA VAL A 6 2.86 0.68 -11.21
C VAL A 6 3.31 1.59 -10.09
N VAL A 7 3.29 1.08 -8.86
CA VAL A 7 3.77 1.82 -7.70
C VAL A 7 5.24 1.48 -7.53
N THR A 8 6.09 2.49 -7.66
CA THR A 8 7.53 2.28 -7.52
C THR A 8 7.86 1.94 -6.08
N LEU A 9 8.55 0.82 -5.88
CA LEU A 9 8.90 0.33 -4.56
C LEU A 9 10.40 0.27 -4.37
N GLU A 10 10.85 0.54 -3.15
CA GLU A 10 12.24 0.30 -2.76
C GLU A 10 12.39 -1.07 -2.13
N ALA A 11 11.34 -1.58 -1.50
CA ALA A 11 11.38 -2.90 -0.88
C ALA A 11 9.96 -3.38 -0.63
N ALA A 12 9.81 -4.70 -0.50
CA ALA A 12 8.55 -5.31 -0.12
C ALA A 12 8.83 -6.39 0.90
N PHE A 13 7.90 -6.54 1.84
CA PHE A 13 8.02 -7.47 2.94
C PHE A 13 6.70 -8.18 3.16
N ALA A 14 6.77 -9.37 3.76
CA ALA A 14 5.60 -10.03 4.29
C ALA A 14 5.63 -9.92 5.80
N GLY A 15 4.49 -9.60 6.39
CA GLY A 15 4.35 -9.49 7.83
C GLY A 15 3.18 -10.33 8.31
N PHE A 16 2.95 -10.35 9.61
CA PHE A 16 1.81 -11.02 10.19
C PHE A 16 0.70 -10.02 10.46
N THR A 17 -0.54 -10.42 10.27
CA THR A 17 -1.68 -9.54 10.49
C THR A 17 -1.71 -9.00 11.92
N PHE A 18 -1.38 -9.83 12.89
CA PHE A 18 -1.41 -9.42 14.29
C PHE A 18 -0.15 -8.65 14.71
N LEU A 19 0.92 -8.71 13.91
CA LEU A 19 2.16 -7.97 14.14
C LEU A 19 2.67 -7.43 12.80
N PRO A 20 1.92 -6.51 12.19
CA PRO A 20 2.21 -6.11 10.81
C PRO A 20 3.53 -5.36 10.63
N TRP A 21 4.08 -4.80 11.70
CA TRP A 21 5.34 -4.07 11.58
C TRP A 21 6.56 -4.98 11.70
N ILE A 22 6.35 -6.26 12.02
CA ILE A 22 7.44 -7.21 12.11
C ILE A 22 7.45 -8.04 10.84
N ALA A 23 8.41 -7.76 9.98
CA ALA A 23 8.54 -8.49 8.74
C ALA A 23 9.39 -9.73 8.97
N TRP A 24 8.88 -10.87 8.51
CA TRP A 24 9.61 -12.13 8.64
C TRP A 24 10.20 -12.59 7.31
N ALA A 25 9.67 -12.08 6.21
CA ALA A 25 10.23 -12.35 4.88
C ALA A 25 10.53 -10.99 4.26
N HIS A 26 11.78 -10.73 4.05
CA HIS A 26 12.21 -9.41 3.62
C HIS A 26 12.74 -9.44 2.22
N ASN A 27 12.89 -8.27 1.67
CA ASN A 27 13.52 -7.98 0.40
C ASN A 27 13.34 -9.02 -0.69
N SER A 28 12.40 -8.76 -1.52
CA SER A 28 12.33 -9.38 -2.82
C SER A 28 13.37 -8.73 -3.73
N LEU A 29 14.01 -9.53 -4.59
CA LEU A 29 14.90 -8.98 -5.59
C LEU A 29 14.16 -8.09 -6.59
N ASN A 30 12.86 -8.29 -6.69
CA ASN A 30 12.02 -7.56 -7.64
C ASN A 30 10.68 -7.25 -7.00
N PRO A 31 10.67 -6.34 -6.02
CA PRO A 31 9.43 -6.01 -5.32
C PRO A 31 8.46 -5.37 -6.29
N THR A 32 7.19 -5.74 -6.18
CA THR A 32 6.18 -5.30 -7.13
C THR A 32 4.91 -4.90 -6.40
N LEU A 33 4.34 -3.80 -6.83
CA LEU A 33 2.96 -3.43 -6.48
C LEU A 33 2.37 -2.75 -7.70
N ILE A 34 1.37 -3.38 -8.30
CA ILE A 34 0.70 -2.83 -9.47
C ILE A 34 -0.79 -2.79 -9.19
N LEU A 35 -1.37 -1.63 -9.36
CA LEU A 35 -2.80 -1.42 -9.14
C LEU A 35 -3.49 -1.46 -10.49
N HIS A 36 -4.04 -2.64 -10.82
CA HIS A 36 -4.80 -2.83 -12.05
C HIS A 36 -6.20 -2.27 -11.88
N ALA A 37 -7.00 -2.31 -12.95
CA ALA A 37 -8.34 -1.78 -12.89
C ALA A 37 -9.21 -2.49 -11.86
N GLU A 38 -9.06 -3.82 -11.73
CA GLU A 38 -9.96 -4.62 -10.90
C GLU A 38 -9.24 -5.45 -9.85
N ARG A 39 -7.94 -5.43 -9.83
CA ARG A 39 -7.18 -6.27 -8.91
C ARG A 39 -5.84 -5.64 -8.57
N VAL A 40 -5.27 -6.07 -7.48
CA VAL A 40 -3.94 -5.67 -7.07
C VAL A 40 -2.98 -6.82 -7.32
N GLU A 41 -1.83 -6.50 -7.89
CA GLU A 41 -0.75 -7.46 -8.09
C GLU A 41 0.41 -7.05 -7.19
N TYR A 42 0.95 -8.00 -6.46
CA TYR A 42 2.04 -7.71 -5.53
C TYR A 42 3.01 -8.87 -5.46
N ARG A 43 4.23 -8.57 -5.08
CA ARG A 43 5.29 -9.59 -5.02
C ARG A 43 6.24 -9.31 -3.86
N VAL A 44 6.45 -10.34 -3.05
CA VAL A 44 7.57 -10.41 -2.12
C VAL A 44 8.47 -11.54 -2.61
N LEU A 45 8.04 -12.79 -2.47
CA LEU A 45 8.75 -13.94 -2.98
C LEU A 45 8.11 -14.47 -4.25
N GLN A 46 6.81 -14.40 -4.33
CA GLN A 46 6.03 -14.85 -5.46
C GLN A 46 5.06 -13.76 -5.86
N THR A 47 4.79 -13.67 -7.15
CA THR A 47 3.76 -12.76 -7.64
C THR A 47 2.39 -13.31 -7.29
N ARG A 48 1.56 -12.47 -6.72
CA ARG A 48 0.19 -12.81 -6.38
C ARG A 48 -0.73 -11.70 -6.86
N THR A 49 -1.96 -12.08 -7.17
CA THR A 49 -2.98 -11.09 -7.52
C THR A 49 -4.21 -11.36 -6.68
N ARG A 50 -4.91 -10.28 -6.32
CA ARG A 50 -6.16 -10.38 -5.59
C ARG A 50 -7.11 -9.29 -6.04
N PRO A 51 -8.40 -9.58 -6.15
CA PRO A 51 -9.36 -8.52 -6.42
C PRO A 51 -9.38 -7.53 -5.24
N TYR A 52 -9.77 -6.30 -5.51
CA TYR A 52 -9.79 -5.30 -4.45
C TYR A 52 -10.76 -5.67 -3.33
N ALA A 53 -11.79 -6.44 -3.63
CA ALA A 53 -12.73 -6.90 -2.60
C ALA A 53 -12.07 -7.77 -1.55
N ASP A 54 -10.93 -8.39 -1.86
CA ASP A 54 -10.19 -9.21 -0.90
C ASP A 54 -9.35 -8.38 0.06
N VAL A 55 -9.16 -7.08 -0.23
CA VAL A 55 -8.37 -6.22 0.65
C VAL A 55 -9.22 -5.87 1.86
N ALA A 56 -8.81 -6.34 3.02
CA ALA A 56 -9.52 -6.10 4.27
C ALA A 56 -9.20 -4.73 4.85
N LEU A 57 -7.97 -4.26 4.65
CA LEU A 57 -7.55 -2.99 5.21
C LEU A 57 -6.29 -2.50 4.52
N VAL A 58 -6.25 -1.20 4.22
CA VAL A 58 -5.04 -0.51 3.77
C VAL A 58 -4.58 0.36 4.91
N ASP A 59 -3.36 0.16 5.38
CA ASP A 59 -2.79 0.92 6.46
C ASP A 59 -1.54 1.65 5.98
N TYR A 60 -1.15 2.66 6.71
CA TYR A 60 0.06 3.42 6.46
C TYR A 60 0.93 3.35 7.71
N ARG A 61 2.19 3.00 7.52
CA ARG A 61 3.15 2.94 8.61
C ARG A 61 4.41 3.65 8.22
N LYS A 62 4.77 4.65 9.00
CA LYS A 62 6.05 5.32 8.83
C LYS A 62 6.99 4.78 9.89
N THR A 63 8.07 4.18 9.44
CA THR A 63 9.13 3.77 10.34
C THR A 63 10.39 4.49 9.90
N HIS A 64 11.44 4.36 10.69
CA HIS A 64 12.68 5.10 10.45
C HIS A 64 13.15 4.89 9.00
N GLY A 65 13.13 5.97 8.23
CA GLY A 65 13.62 5.93 6.87
C GLY A 65 12.73 5.26 5.85
N THR A 66 11.51 4.86 6.21
CA THR A 66 10.63 4.19 5.26
C THR A 66 9.23 4.78 5.26
N GLU A 67 8.55 4.60 4.13
CA GLU A 67 7.16 5.01 3.95
C GLU A 67 6.40 3.80 3.45
N ASN A 68 5.62 3.18 4.31
CA ASN A 68 5.08 1.85 4.05
C ASN A 68 3.58 1.84 3.86
N ILE A 69 3.15 1.15 2.81
CA ILE A 69 1.76 0.76 2.63
C ILE A 69 1.63 -0.66 3.15
N VAL A 70 0.63 -0.91 3.97
CA VAL A 70 0.38 -2.24 4.51
C VAL A 70 -0.98 -2.71 4.00
N LEU A 71 -0.99 -3.84 3.28
CA LEU A 71 -2.22 -4.43 2.78
C LEU A 71 -2.51 -5.70 3.57
N ALA A 72 -3.67 -5.71 4.23
CA ALA A 72 -4.19 -6.91 4.88
C ALA A 72 -5.30 -7.47 4.01
N PHE A 73 -5.38 -8.79 3.92
CA PHE A 73 -6.36 -9.46 3.06
C PHE A 73 -7.28 -10.33 3.89
N HIS A 74 -8.55 -10.42 3.46
CA HIS A 74 -9.50 -11.29 4.11
C HIS A 74 -9.01 -12.74 4.05
N GLY A 75 -9.13 -13.44 5.17
CA GLY A 75 -8.74 -14.83 5.23
C GLY A 75 -7.26 -15.10 5.27
N SER A 76 -6.43 -14.08 5.37
CA SER A 76 -4.98 -14.24 5.40
C SER A 76 -4.41 -13.76 6.73
N LYS A 77 -3.44 -14.49 7.25
CA LYS A 77 -2.73 -14.10 8.47
C LYS A 77 -1.49 -13.28 8.18
N THR A 78 -1.15 -13.14 6.89
CA THR A 78 0.01 -12.35 6.50
C THR A 78 -0.43 -11.09 5.80
N THR A 79 0.42 -10.09 5.86
CA THR A 79 0.20 -8.81 5.19
C THR A 79 1.30 -8.57 4.17
N PHE A 80 1.01 -7.72 3.20
CA PHE A 80 2.00 -7.22 2.26
C PHE A 80 2.41 -5.83 2.69
N ILE A 81 3.70 -5.61 2.87
CA ILE A 81 4.25 -4.33 3.30
C ILE A 81 5.13 -3.81 2.17
N ALA A 82 4.80 -2.63 1.67
CA ALA A 82 5.50 -2.03 0.54
C ALA A 82 6.12 -0.71 0.96
N ASN A 83 7.45 -0.64 0.90
CA ASN A 83 8.16 0.60 1.15
C ASN A 83 8.33 1.33 -0.19
N THR A 84 7.67 2.46 -0.35
CA THR A 84 7.79 3.26 -1.57
C THR A 84 8.97 4.22 -1.53
N GLY A 85 9.50 4.50 -0.36
CA GLY A 85 10.61 5.42 -0.19
C GLY A 85 10.24 6.89 -0.23
N LEU A 86 9.03 7.23 -0.68
CA LEU A 86 8.59 8.62 -0.78
C LEU A 86 7.16 8.76 -0.29
N LEU A 87 6.94 9.75 0.55
CA LEU A 87 5.60 10.01 1.07
C LEU A 87 4.60 10.25 -0.05
N ARG A 88 4.98 10.98 -1.07
CA ARG A 88 4.08 11.27 -2.19
C ARG A 88 3.63 10.00 -2.89
N ARG A 89 4.55 9.06 -3.12
CA ARG A 89 4.19 7.78 -3.75
C ARG A 89 3.20 7.01 -2.89
N THR A 90 3.45 6.97 -1.58
CA THR A 90 2.57 6.29 -0.65
C THR A 90 1.18 6.91 -0.65
N ARG A 91 1.12 8.24 -0.60
CA ARG A 91 -0.15 8.95 -0.59
C ARG A 91 -0.95 8.68 -1.86
N GLU A 92 -0.29 8.74 -3.01
CA GLU A 92 -0.97 8.51 -4.28
C GLU A 92 -1.50 7.09 -4.39
N ALA A 93 -0.71 6.11 -3.95
CA ALA A 93 -1.13 4.72 -3.99
C ALA A 93 -2.31 4.46 -3.06
N ILE A 94 -2.27 5.01 -1.84
CA ILE A 94 -3.36 4.83 -0.89
C ILE A 94 -4.63 5.51 -1.41
N HIS A 95 -4.48 6.69 -2.01
CA HIS A 95 -5.62 7.38 -2.58
C HIS A 95 -6.28 6.54 -3.67
N LEU A 96 -5.47 5.94 -4.54
CA LEU A 96 -6.01 5.09 -5.60
C LEU A 96 -6.68 3.85 -5.03
N LEU A 97 -6.07 3.21 -4.03
CA LEU A 97 -6.70 2.06 -3.37
C LEU A 97 -8.04 2.44 -2.77
N HIS A 98 -8.12 3.63 -2.17
CA HIS A 98 -9.39 4.13 -1.64
C HIS A 98 -10.42 4.30 -2.75
N GLN A 99 -10.00 4.83 -3.90
CA GLN A 99 -10.91 4.99 -5.04
C GLN A 99 -11.39 3.65 -5.57
N ARG A 100 -10.62 2.58 -5.38
CA ARG A 100 -11.01 1.23 -5.77
C ARG A 100 -11.89 0.54 -4.73
N GLY A 101 -12.24 1.25 -3.66
CA GLY A 101 -13.15 0.72 -2.65
C GLY A 101 -12.48 0.00 -1.49
N CYS A 102 -11.17 0.07 -1.38
CA CYS A 102 -10.48 -0.59 -0.28
C CYS A 102 -10.64 0.18 1.02
N PRO A 103 -10.93 -0.51 2.14
CA PRO A 103 -11.05 0.17 3.43
C PRO A 103 -9.70 0.72 3.90
N LEU A 104 -9.70 1.90 4.47
CA LEU A 104 -8.49 2.55 4.97
C LEU A 104 -8.48 2.58 6.49
N SER A 105 -7.30 2.40 7.08
CA SER A 105 -7.11 2.67 8.50
C SER A 105 -7.21 4.17 8.75
N ASP A 106 -7.31 4.55 10.02
CA ASP A 106 -7.34 5.97 10.37
C ASP A 106 -6.05 6.67 9.94
N ARG A 107 -4.90 6.00 10.07
CA ARG A 107 -3.63 6.58 9.64
C ARG A 107 -3.58 6.81 8.14
N ALA A 108 -4.08 5.84 7.37
CA ALA A 108 -4.09 5.96 5.92
C ALA A 108 -5.05 7.07 5.49
N ARG A 109 -6.19 7.14 6.14
CA ARG A 109 -7.18 8.17 5.84
C ARG A 109 -6.63 9.55 6.16
N ALA A 110 -5.96 9.70 7.29
CA ALA A 110 -5.34 10.97 7.66
C ALA A 110 -4.28 11.39 6.66
N LEU A 111 -3.54 10.42 6.14
CA LEU A 111 -2.47 10.72 5.19
C LEU A 111 -3.02 11.35 3.91
N ILE A 112 -4.08 10.77 3.36
CA ILE A 112 -4.62 11.33 2.12
C ILE A 112 -5.37 12.63 2.36
N SER A 113 -5.94 12.81 3.54
CA SER A 113 -6.59 14.09 3.88
C SER A 113 -5.56 15.20 4.01
N ALA A 114 -4.42 14.92 4.64
CA ALA A 114 -3.35 15.90 4.75
C ALA A 114 -2.82 16.30 3.38
N GLY A 115 -2.69 15.31 2.47
CA GLY A 115 -2.24 15.60 1.12
C GLY A 115 -3.17 16.52 0.37
N ARG A 116 -4.47 16.33 0.57
CA ARG A 116 -5.45 17.22 -0.06
C ARG A 116 -5.36 18.63 0.51
N GLY A 117 -5.16 18.73 1.81
CA GLY A 117 -4.97 20.01 2.43
C GLY A 117 -3.75 20.72 1.87
N ASP A 118 -2.67 20.00 1.71
CA ASP A 118 -1.45 20.56 1.13
C ASP A 118 -1.70 21.05 -0.28
N THR A 119 -2.48 20.30 -1.05
CA THR A 119 -2.78 20.66 -2.43
C THR A 119 -3.53 21.99 -2.49
N HIS A 120 -4.37 22.26 -1.53
CA HIS A 120 -5.11 23.51 -1.49
C HIS A 120 -4.32 24.64 -0.88
N ALA A 121 -3.29 24.32 -0.15
CA ALA A 121 -2.50 25.31 0.57
C ALA A 121 -1.91 26.40 -0.32
N PRO A 122 -1.50 26.12 -1.56
CA PRO A 122 -0.83 27.15 -2.36
C PRO A 122 -1.68 28.38 -2.61
N SER A 123 -2.94 28.27 -2.41
CA SER A 123 -3.79 29.41 -2.67
C SER A 123 -3.59 30.52 -1.66
N ARG A 124 -2.78 30.31 -0.66
CA ARG A 124 -2.54 31.40 0.26
C ARG A 124 -1.26 32.03 0.17
#